data_d11a9d777d77524dce5c86c5895ed3d8
#
_entry.id   d11a9d777d77524dce5c86c5895ed3d8
#
_cell.length_a   1.000
_cell.length_b   1.000
_cell.length_c   1.000
_cell.angle_alpha   90.00
_cell.angle_beta   90.00
_cell.angle_gamma   90.00
#
_symmetry.space_group_name_H-M   'P 1'
#
loop_
_entity.id
_entity.type
_entity.pdbx_description
1 polymer ?
#
loop_
_entity_poly.entity_id
_entity_poly.type
_entity_poly.pdbx_seq_one_letter_code
_entity_poly.pdbx_strand_id
1 'polypeptide(L)'
;MRIVIALGGNALLRRGDRPDAAVQQANIDRVATAVAGLALEHEVVITHGNEPQIGLLAMESAADPVLTAPYPLDLLGAQTEGLIGSLLLRTLYDALPGRKIAALVTHTLVRADDPAFARPTKRVGPVYPRDVARSLARRRGWHIAKDATGWRQVVASPAPVGIVETETIHDLLTCGVLVICAGGGGVPVTADHDTGALTGVEVVVDKDLTAALLAEELKADFLLILTDVPNVYAGYGTSDQQPVLDATPDDLRRGGFPDGSMGPKTEAASRFVERTGGLAAIGALDAAYEIVHGRSGTLVRPDLSIG
;
A
#
# COMPACT_ATOMS: atom_id res chain seq x y z
N MET A 1 -0.61 -22.13 2.40
CA MET A 1 -1.58 -20.99 2.42
C MET A 1 -1.22 -20.01 1.33
N ARG A 2 -2.21 -19.27 0.81
CA ARG A 2 -1.98 -18.07 -0.01
C ARG A 2 -1.95 -16.85 0.89
N ILE A 3 -0.85 -16.10 0.84
CA ILE A 3 -0.63 -14.92 1.69
C ILE A 3 -0.44 -13.69 0.81
N VAL A 4 -1.23 -12.65 1.03
CA VAL A 4 -0.97 -11.32 0.48
C VAL A 4 -0.20 -10.51 1.52
N ILE A 5 0.98 -10.04 1.16
CA ILE A 5 1.86 -9.23 2.01
C ILE A 5 1.82 -7.78 1.55
N ALA A 6 1.31 -6.90 2.40
CA ALA A 6 1.27 -5.45 2.17
C ALA A 6 2.44 -4.76 2.87
N LEU A 7 3.45 -4.31 2.12
CA LEU A 7 4.61 -3.59 2.65
C LEU A 7 4.28 -2.11 2.83
N GLY A 8 4.44 -1.60 4.05
CA GLY A 8 4.33 -0.17 4.33
C GLY A 8 5.38 0.66 3.59
N GLY A 9 5.09 1.93 3.29
CA GLY A 9 6.07 2.84 2.67
C GLY A 9 7.36 2.99 3.49
N ASN A 10 7.25 2.97 4.82
CA ASN A 10 8.40 3.00 5.73
C ASN A 10 9.27 1.72 5.67
N ALA A 11 8.76 0.60 5.13
CA ALA A 11 9.57 -0.59 4.88
C ALA A 11 10.59 -0.36 3.75
N LEU A 12 10.26 0.54 2.80
CA LEU A 12 11.08 0.86 1.62
C LEU A 12 11.94 2.11 1.84
N LEU A 13 11.44 3.08 2.60
CA LEU A 13 12.17 4.29 2.98
C LEU A 13 11.67 4.77 4.35
N ARG A 14 12.53 4.72 5.36
CA ARG A 14 12.19 5.12 6.72
C ARG A 14 12.01 6.62 6.83
N ARG A 15 11.25 7.08 7.81
CA ARG A 15 11.13 8.51 8.09
C ARG A 15 12.50 9.12 8.39
N GLY A 16 12.84 10.16 7.64
CA GLY A 16 14.13 10.86 7.79
C GLY A 16 15.26 10.33 6.93
N ASP A 17 15.09 9.19 6.29
CA ASP A 17 16.05 8.68 5.31
C ASP A 17 16.02 9.54 4.04
N ARG A 18 17.18 9.67 3.41
CA ARG A 18 17.28 10.22 2.07
C ARG A 18 16.82 9.20 1.05
N PRO A 19 16.11 9.60 -0.03
CA PRO A 19 15.62 8.69 -1.05
C PRO A 19 16.74 8.24 -2.02
N ASP A 20 17.96 8.10 -1.52
CA ASP A 20 19.11 7.64 -2.30
C ASP A 20 18.96 6.15 -2.67
N ALA A 21 19.41 5.76 -3.85
CA ALA A 21 19.28 4.39 -4.36
C ALA A 21 19.87 3.34 -3.42
N ALA A 22 21.03 3.65 -2.79
CA ALA A 22 21.67 2.74 -1.84
C ALA A 22 20.84 2.53 -0.56
N VAL A 23 20.18 3.57 -0.06
CA VAL A 23 19.30 3.50 1.11
C VAL A 23 18.05 2.67 0.79
N GLN A 24 17.46 2.90 -0.38
CA GLN A 24 16.32 2.11 -0.84
C GLN A 24 16.71 0.63 -1.01
N GLN A 25 17.86 0.33 -1.62
CA GLN A 25 18.34 -1.04 -1.77
C GLN A 25 18.52 -1.73 -0.41
N ALA A 26 19.16 -1.09 0.56
CA ALA A 26 19.37 -1.67 1.90
C ALA A 26 18.03 -1.98 2.62
N ASN A 27 17.00 -1.16 2.43
CA ASN A 27 15.67 -1.44 2.97
C ASN A 27 15.00 -2.60 2.22
N ILE A 28 15.16 -2.70 0.91
CA ILE A 28 14.67 -3.83 0.08
C ILE A 28 15.32 -5.15 0.50
N ASP A 29 16.62 -5.14 0.80
CA ASP A 29 17.34 -6.34 1.28
C ASP A 29 16.75 -6.87 2.59
N ARG A 30 16.33 -5.97 3.49
CA ARG A 30 15.60 -6.35 4.72
C ARG A 30 14.23 -6.94 4.42
N VAL A 31 13.49 -6.37 3.46
CA VAL A 31 12.20 -6.92 3.02
C VAL A 31 12.38 -8.33 2.48
N ALA A 32 13.36 -8.56 1.60
CA ALA A 32 13.62 -9.88 1.04
C ALA A 32 13.96 -10.90 2.14
N THR A 33 14.80 -10.53 3.10
CA THR A 33 15.13 -11.39 4.25
C THR A 33 13.88 -11.77 5.05
N ALA A 34 12.99 -10.80 5.32
CA ALA A 34 11.77 -11.03 6.10
C ALA A 34 10.73 -11.91 5.37
N VAL A 35 10.67 -11.81 4.03
CA VAL A 35 9.65 -12.48 3.21
C VAL A 35 10.12 -13.83 2.67
N ALA A 36 11.44 -14.04 2.49
CA ALA A 36 11.97 -15.24 1.87
C ALA A 36 11.52 -16.53 2.58
N GLY A 37 11.54 -16.55 3.93
CA GLY A 37 11.09 -17.71 4.70
C GLY A 37 9.63 -18.07 4.41
N LEU A 38 8.76 -17.07 4.34
CA LEU A 38 7.33 -17.26 4.02
C LEU A 38 7.15 -17.78 2.59
N ALA A 39 7.92 -17.26 1.64
CA ALA A 39 7.84 -17.64 0.23
C ALA A 39 8.32 -19.08 -0.04
N LEU A 40 9.12 -19.69 0.84
CA LEU A 40 9.50 -21.09 0.75
C LEU A 40 8.35 -22.03 1.16
N GLU A 41 7.50 -21.63 2.08
CA GLU A 41 6.46 -22.46 2.67
C GLU A 41 5.05 -22.15 2.10
N HIS A 42 4.88 -20.98 1.51
CA HIS A 42 3.57 -20.46 1.14
C HIS A 42 3.55 -19.90 -0.29
N GLU A 43 2.35 -19.73 -0.81
CA GLU A 43 2.07 -18.99 -2.03
C GLU A 43 1.97 -17.50 -1.66
N VAL A 44 2.90 -16.68 -2.15
CA VAL A 44 3.06 -15.29 -1.72
C VAL A 44 2.80 -14.31 -2.85
N VAL A 45 2.00 -13.30 -2.56
CA VAL A 45 1.82 -12.09 -3.35
C VAL A 45 2.31 -10.91 -2.53
N ILE A 46 3.10 -10.01 -3.13
CA ILE A 46 3.64 -8.83 -2.46
C ILE A 46 3.06 -7.58 -3.10
N THR A 47 2.47 -6.71 -2.28
CA THR A 47 2.18 -5.33 -2.64
C THR A 47 3.00 -4.38 -1.78
N HIS A 48 3.25 -3.16 -2.24
CA HIS A 48 4.15 -2.23 -1.57
C HIS A 48 3.65 -0.79 -1.63
N GLY A 49 4.09 0.04 -0.68
CA GLY A 49 3.91 1.49 -0.76
C GLY A 49 4.88 2.14 -1.74
N ASN A 50 4.59 3.39 -2.13
CA ASN A 50 5.42 4.19 -3.03
C ASN A 50 5.42 5.68 -2.66
N GLU A 51 4.86 6.06 -1.53
CA GLU A 51 4.61 7.47 -1.16
C GLU A 51 5.86 8.37 -1.27
N PRO A 52 7.07 7.96 -0.80
CA PRO A 52 8.27 8.76 -0.97
C PRO A 52 8.71 8.88 -2.45
N GLN A 53 8.62 7.78 -3.20
CA GLN A 53 9.09 7.70 -4.59
C GLN A 53 8.20 8.51 -5.53
N ILE A 54 6.87 8.36 -5.43
CA ILE A 54 5.93 9.14 -6.26
C ILE A 54 6.04 10.63 -5.96
N GLY A 55 6.30 11.00 -4.69
CA GLY A 55 6.52 12.38 -4.29
C GLY A 55 7.77 12.98 -4.92
N LEU A 56 8.87 12.21 -5.01
CA LEU A 56 10.12 12.62 -5.65
C LEU A 56 9.91 12.81 -7.16
N LEU A 57 9.34 11.81 -7.84
CA LEU A 57 9.06 11.87 -9.27
C LEU A 57 8.12 13.02 -9.64
N ALA A 58 7.13 13.32 -8.80
CA ALA A 58 6.24 14.46 -9.00
C ALA A 58 6.99 15.81 -8.94
N MET A 59 7.98 15.92 -8.05
CA MET A 59 8.84 17.12 -7.98
C MET A 59 9.77 17.24 -9.19
N GLU A 60 10.42 16.15 -9.58
CA GLU A 60 11.31 16.09 -10.73
C GLU A 60 10.57 16.45 -12.03
N SER A 61 9.43 15.79 -12.29
CA SER A 61 8.56 16.07 -13.41
C SER A 61 8.07 17.53 -13.43
N ALA A 62 7.77 18.09 -12.27
CA ALA A 62 7.31 19.47 -12.15
C ALA A 62 8.43 20.52 -12.33
N ALA A 63 9.67 20.12 -12.16
CA ALA A 63 10.85 20.98 -12.31
C ALA A 63 11.51 20.88 -13.70
N ASP A 64 11.17 19.85 -14.48
CA ASP A 64 11.79 19.60 -15.78
C ASP A 64 11.37 20.69 -16.80
N PRO A 65 12.33 21.48 -17.33
CA PRO A 65 12.03 22.56 -18.27
C PRO A 65 11.63 22.06 -19.68
N VAL A 66 11.85 20.79 -19.99
CA VAL A 66 11.49 20.19 -21.29
C VAL A 66 9.99 19.84 -21.33
N LEU A 67 9.38 19.60 -20.19
CA LEU A 67 7.97 19.25 -20.09
C LEU A 67 7.09 20.51 -20.13
N THR A 68 6.04 20.48 -20.96
CA THR A 68 5.02 21.54 -20.98
C THR A 68 4.07 21.46 -19.77
N ALA A 69 3.88 20.25 -19.22
CA ALA A 69 3.13 19.98 -17.99
C ALA A 69 3.76 18.79 -17.25
N PRO A 70 3.70 18.74 -15.91
CA PRO A 70 4.13 17.56 -15.15
C PRO A 70 3.37 16.30 -15.56
N TYR A 71 4.00 15.14 -15.41
CA TYR A 71 3.30 13.87 -15.57
C TYR A 71 2.18 13.74 -14.53
N PRO A 72 0.99 13.22 -14.93
CA PRO A 72 -0.09 12.94 -14.01
C PRO A 72 0.24 11.78 -13.06
N LEU A 73 -0.47 11.70 -11.93
CA LEU A 73 -0.14 10.76 -10.84
C LEU A 73 -0.29 9.28 -11.23
N ASP A 74 -1.19 8.94 -12.13
CA ASP A 74 -1.35 7.58 -12.65
C ASP A 74 -0.08 7.10 -13.37
N LEU A 75 0.52 7.93 -14.24
CA LEU A 75 1.78 7.62 -14.91
C LEU A 75 2.96 7.56 -13.92
N LEU A 76 3.00 8.47 -12.95
CA LEU A 76 4.02 8.42 -11.89
C LEU A 76 3.85 7.19 -11.02
N GLY A 77 2.62 6.76 -10.77
CA GLY A 77 2.29 5.50 -10.11
C GLY A 77 2.88 4.31 -10.83
N ALA A 78 2.65 4.19 -12.14
CA ALA A 78 3.20 3.14 -12.98
C ALA A 78 4.74 3.12 -12.98
N GLN A 79 5.40 4.28 -13.02
CA GLN A 79 6.87 4.38 -12.91
C GLN A 79 7.36 3.85 -11.57
N THR A 80 6.67 4.16 -10.45
CA THR A 80 7.07 3.67 -9.13
C THR A 80 6.85 2.17 -8.96
N GLU A 81 5.79 1.59 -9.55
CA GLU A 81 5.61 0.13 -9.58
C GLU A 81 6.76 -0.55 -10.29
N GLY A 82 7.16 -0.07 -11.46
CA GLY A 82 8.30 -0.59 -12.20
C GLY A 82 9.61 -0.48 -11.43
N LEU A 83 9.88 0.68 -10.83
CA LEU A 83 11.10 0.93 -10.04
C LEU A 83 11.19 -0.02 -8.84
N ILE A 84 10.18 0.00 -7.97
CA ILE A 84 10.20 -0.77 -6.72
C ILE A 84 10.05 -2.27 -7.02
N GLY A 85 9.19 -2.63 -7.97
CA GLY A 85 9.03 -4.01 -8.42
C GLY A 85 10.32 -4.62 -8.94
N SER A 86 11.11 -3.85 -9.72
CA SER A 86 12.43 -4.28 -10.21
C SER A 86 13.44 -4.49 -9.08
N LEU A 87 13.47 -3.61 -8.07
CA LEU A 87 14.35 -3.75 -6.92
C LEU A 87 13.97 -4.99 -6.09
N LEU A 88 12.70 -5.16 -5.76
CA LEU A 88 12.18 -6.32 -5.02
C LEU A 88 12.45 -7.63 -5.77
N LEU A 89 12.17 -7.67 -7.08
CA LEU A 89 12.39 -8.86 -7.91
C LEU A 89 13.84 -9.30 -7.88
N ARG A 90 14.79 -8.39 -8.11
CA ARG A 90 16.23 -8.72 -8.12
C ARG A 90 16.68 -9.28 -6.78
N THR A 91 16.31 -8.62 -5.68
CA THR A 91 16.75 -9.04 -4.35
C THR A 91 16.09 -10.37 -3.92
N LEU A 92 14.80 -10.56 -4.25
CA LEU A 92 14.14 -11.84 -3.99
C LEU A 92 14.65 -12.96 -4.89
N TYR A 93 15.06 -12.67 -6.11
CA TYR A 93 15.67 -13.66 -7.01
C TYR A 93 16.97 -14.24 -6.43
N ASP A 94 17.79 -13.38 -5.81
CA ASP A 94 19.00 -13.80 -5.13
C ASP A 94 18.69 -14.56 -3.82
N ALA A 95 17.66 -14.15 -3.08
CA ALA A 95 17.26 -14.79 -1.81
C ALA A 95 16.51 -16.13 -2.00
N LEU A 96 15.90 -16.36 -3.18
CA LEU A 96 15.05 -17.52 -3.49
C LEU A 96 15.52 -18.22 -4.78
N PRO A 97 16.70 -18.89 -4.78
CA PRO A 97 17.24 -19.54 -5.96
C PRO A 97 16.25 -20.54 -6.58
N GLY A 98 15.99 -20.41 -7.88
CA GLY A 98 15.08 -21.28 -8.62
C GLY A 98 13.59 -20.93 -8.50
N ARG A 99 13.20 -19.96 -7.65
CA ARG A 99 11.81 -19.46 -7.59
C ARG A 99 11.51 -18.60 -8.80
N LYS A 100 10.38 -18.84 -9.45
CA LYS A 100 9.86 -17.92 -10.47
C LYS A 100 9.28 -16.68 -9.78
N ILE A 101 9.65 -15.49 -10.23
CA ILE A 101 9.18 -14.22 -9.67
C ILE A 101 8.78 -13.31 -10.83
N ALA A 102 7.65 -12.63 -10.70
CA ALA A 102 7.19 -11.61 -11.64
C ALA A 102 6.86 -10.31 -10.90
N ALA A 103 7.23 -9.18 -11.47
CA ALA A 103 6.77 -7.87 -11.05
C ALA A 103 5.88 -7.30 -12.15
N LEU A 104 4.67 -6.90 -11.80
CA LEU A 104 3.66 -6.40 -12.70
C LEU A 104 3.38 -4.94 -12.42
N VAL A 105 3.14 -4.17 -13.46
CA VAL A 105 2.40 -2.92 -13.38
C VAL A 105 0.92 -3.29 -13.45
N THR A 106 0.14 -2.87 -12.47
CA THR A 106 -1.26 -3.28 -12.29
C THR A 106 -2.18 -2.08 -12.21
N HIS A 107 -3.40 -2.24 -12.72
CA HIS A 107 -4.40 -1.20 -12.76
C HIS A 107 -5.51 -1.45 -11.74
N THR A 108 -5.77 -0.44 -10.91
CA THR A 108 -6.84 -0.50 -9.90
C THR A 108 -8.04 0.30 -10.38
N LEU A 109 -9.15 -0.39 -10.54
CA LEU A 109 -10.43 0.23 -10.89
C LEU A 109 -10.96 1.05 -9.73
N VAL A 110 -11.40 2.26 -10.04
CA VAL A 110 -12.11 3.15 -9.13
C VAL A 110 -13.40 3.64 -9.79
N ARG A 111 -14.41 3.99 -9.01
CA ARG A 111 -15.66 4.54 -9.54
C ARG A 111 -15.47 6.01 -9.87
N ALA A 112 -15.90 6.42 -11.06
CA ALA A 112 -15.84 7.83 -11.50
C ALA A 112 -16.73 8.76 -10.63
N ASP A 113 -17.76 8.22 -10.00
CA ASP A 113 -18.69 8.94 -9.12
C ASP A 113 -18.34 8.82 -7.62
N ASP A 114 -17.15 8.32 -7.27
CA ASP A 114 -16.73 8.20 -5.86
C ASP A 114 -16.71 9.59 -5.19
N PRO A 115 -17.35 9.75 -4.01
CA PRO A 115 -17.38 11.02 -3.30
C PRO A 115 -16.01 11.57 -2.88
N ALA A 116 -14.97 10.74 -2.87
CA ALA A 116 -13.61 11.16 -2.60
C ALA A 116 -13.08 12.17 -3.63
N PHE A 117 -13.57 12.15 -4.88
CA PHE A 117 -13.19 13.14 -5.89
C PHE A 117 -13.58 14.57 -5.49
N ALA A 118 -14.70 14.72 -4.79
CA ALA A 118 -15.15 16.02 -4.28
C ALA A 118 -14.46 16.45 -2.97
N ARG A 119 -13.72 15.53 -2.32
CA ARG A 119 -13.08 15.76 -1.01
C ARG A 119 -11.65 15.21 -0.98
N PRO A 120 -10.69 15.86 -1.65
CA PRO A 120 -9.29 15.44 -1.63
C PRO A 120 -8.70 15.47 -0.22
N THR A 121 -8.16 14.32 0.24
CA THR A 121 -7.60 14.16 1.59
C THR A 121 -6.24 13.50 1.61
N LYS A 122 -5.90 12.72 0.57
CA LYS A 122 -4.63 11.96 0.52
C LYS A 122 -3.47 12.90 0.26
N ARG A 123 -2.55 12.98 1.21
CA ARG A 123 -1.36 13.83 1.12
C ARG A 123 -0.34 13.23 0.16
N VAL A 124 0.15 14.04 -0.78
CA VAL A 124 1.17 13.64 -1.75
C VAL A 124 2.29 14.68 -1.81
N GLY A 125 3.48 14.23 -2.20
CA GLY A 125 4.64 15.11 -2.38
C GLY A 125 5.21 15.69 -1.07
N PRO A 126 6.08 16.70 -1.17
CA PRO A 126 6.78 17.29 -0.04
C PRO A 126 5.92 18.25 0.79
N VAL A 127 6.42 18.59 1.96
CA VAL A 127 5.87 19.63 2.82
C VAL A 127 6.41 20.99 2.39
N TYR A 128 5.54 21.97 2.24
CA TYR A 128 5.87 23.35 1.84
C TYR A 128 5.54 24.37 2.95
N PRO A 129 6.26 25.49 3.03
CA PRO A 129 5.77 26.69 3.71
C PRO A 129 4.42 27.13 3.13
N ARG A 130 3.58 27.75 3.96
CA ARG A 130 2.19 28.11 3.59
C ARG A 130 2.06 28.98 2.33
N ASP A 131 2.93 29.99 2.21
CA ASP A 131 2.97 30.92 1.09
C ASP A 131 3.36 30.21 -0.22
N VAL A 132 4.36 29.32 -0.16
CA VAL A 132 4.78 28.49 -1.29
C VAL A 132 3.67 27.54 -1.72
N ALA A 133 3.06 26.81 -0.77
CA ALA A 133 1.95 25.90 -1.06
C ALA A 133 0.77 26.62 -1.70
N ARG A 134 0.38 27.80 -1.21
CA ARG A 134 -0.67 28.63 -1.80
C ARG A 134 -0.33 29.13 -3.20
N SER A 135 0.92 29.49 -3.45
CA SER A 135 1.37 29.89 -4.77
C SER A 135 1.29 28.72 -5.77
N LEU A 136 1.75 27.53 -5.36
CA LEU A 136 1.66 26.32 -6.17
C LEU A 136 0.19 25.93 -6.43
N ALA A 137 -0.65 25.99 -5.40
CA ALA A 137 -2.09 25.70 -5.53
C ALA A 137 -2.75 26.58 -6.60
N ARG A 138 -2.50 27.91 -6.57
CA ARG A 138 -3.06 28.82 -7.58
C ARG A 138 -2.55 28.58 -8.99
N ARG A 139 -1.23 28.23 -9.14
CA ARG A 139 -0.62 28.04 -10.46
C ARG A 139 -0.97 26.70 -11.08
N ARG A 140 -1.18 25.66 -10.25
CA ARG A 140 -1.34 24.28 -10.69
C ARG A 140 -2.73 23.70 -10.42
N GLY A 141 -3.65 24.46 -9.82
CA GLY A 141 -4.98 23.98 -9.46
C GLY A 141 -4.97 22.96 -8.31
N TRP A 142 -3.92 22.91 -7.49
CA TRP A 142 -3.82 21.94 -6.41
C TRP A 142 -4.79 22.23 -5.25
N HIS A 143 -5.35 21.19 -4.69
CA HIS A 143 -5.86 21.22 -3.33
C HIS A 143 -4.70 21.09 -2.34
N ILE A 144 -4.74 21.84 -1.24
CA ILE A 144 -3.69 21.80 -0.21
C ILE A 144 -4.29 21.66 1.18
N ALA A 145 -3.64 20.91 2.05
CA ALA A 145 -4.03 20.77 3.44
C ALA A 145 -2.84 20.98 4.37
N LYS A 146 -3.14 21.36 5.63
CA LYS A 146 -2.14 21.49 6.68
C LYS A 146 -1.60 20.09 7.05
N ASP A 147 -0.28 19.99 7.19
CA ASP A 147 0.42 18.84 7.73
C ASP A 147 1.14 19.24 9.03
N ALA A 148 1.79 18.29 9.72
CA ALA A 148 2.43 18.51 11.02
C ALA A 148 3.40 19.71 11.03
N THR A 149 4.21 19.86 9.98
CA THR A 149 5.27 20.89 9.90
C THR A 149 5.04 21.93 8.81
N GLY A 150 3.95 21.87 8.05
CA GLY A 150 3.68 22.82 6.97
C GLY A 150 2.40 22.52 6.21
N TRP A 151 2.46 22.60 4.88
CA TRP A 151 1.34 22.37 3.96
C TRP A 151 1.76 21.41 2.86
N ARG A 152 0.84 20.55 2.45
CA ARG A 152 1.07 19.55 1.43
C ARG A 152 -0.06 19.55 0.41
N GLN A 153 0.23 19.16 -0.83
CA GLN A 153 -0.80 18.83 -1.80
C GLN A 153 -1.67 17.68 -1.26
N VAL A 154 -2.96 17.76 -1.50
CA VAL A 154 -3.90 16.65 -1.29
C VAL A 154 -4.62 16.33 -2.57
N VAL A 155 -4.82 15.02 -2.79
CA VAL A 155 -5.55 14.48 -3.94
C VAL A 155 -6.68 13.59 -3.48
N ALA A 156 -7.60 13.27 -4.38
CA ALA A 156 -8.64 12.29 -4.09
C ALA A 156 -8.04 10.92 -3.80
N SER A 157 -8.71 10.14 -2.95
CA SER A 157 -8.35 8.76 -2.66
C SER A 157 -9.62 7.91 -2.68
N PRO A 158 -10.13 7.58 -3.88
CA PRO A 158 -11.32 6.76 -4.03
C PRO A 158 -11.06 5.34 -3.56
N ALA A 159 -12.14 4.64 -3.20
CA ALA A 159 -12.06 3.24 -2.83
C ALA A 159 -11.74 2.36 -4.06
N PRO A 160 -10.84 1.38 -3.93
CA PRO A 160 -10.61 0.39 -4.98
C PRO A 160 -11.85 -0.51 -5.11
N VAL A 161 -12.23 -0.84 -6.36
CA VAL A 161 -13.40 -1.68 -6.65
C VAL A 161 -13.08 -2.92 -7.48
N GLY A 162 -11.86 -3.04 -8.01
CA GLY A 162 -11.36 -4.20 -8.75
C GLY A 162 -9.91 -3.99 -9.17
N ILE A 163 -9.23 -5.07 -9.51
CA ILE A 163 -7.89 -5.05 -10.10
C ILE A 163 -7.97 -5.71 -11.46
N VAL A 164 -7.57 -4.98 -12.50
CA VAL A 164 -7.75 -5.42 -13.91
C VAL A 164 -7.02 -6.75 -14.17
N GLU A 165 -5.84 -6.92 -13.60
CA GLU A 165 -4.97 -8.08 -13.83
C GLU A 165 -5.21 -9.26 -12.88
N THR A 166 -6.31 -9.28 -12.11
CA THR A 166 -6.58 -10.33 -11.09
C THR A 166 -6.51 -11.74 -11.65
N GLU A 167 -7.12 -12.01 -12.81
CA GLU A 167 -7.06 -13.34 -13.44
C GLU A 167 -5.63 -13.71 -13.85
N THR A 168 -4.87 -12.77 -14.43
CA THR A 168 -3.46 -12.97 -14.79
C THR A 168 -2.60 -13.27 -13.56
N ILE A 169 -2.82 -12.55 -12.46
CA ILE A 169 -2.11 -12.78 -11.18
C ILE A 169 -2.45 -14.18 -10.67
N HIS A 170 -3.72 -14.58 -10.70
CA HIS A 170 -4.15 -15.91 -10.29
C HIS A 170 -3.48 -17.02 -11.13
N ASP A 171 -3.39 -16.86 -12.44
CA ASP A 171 -2.73 -17.82 -13.34
C ASP A 171 -1.24 -17.94 -13.03
N LEU A 172 -0.56 -16.84 -12.79
CA LEU A 172 0.85 -16.84 -12.38
C LEU A 172 1.06 -17.58 -11.05
N LEU A 173 0.19 -17.36 -10.07
CA LEU A 173 0.25 -18.05 -8.78
C LEU A 173 0.07 -19.56 -8.95
N THR A 174 -0.89 -20.01 -9.77
CA THR A 174 -1.09 -21.46 -10.06
C THR A 174 0.11 -22.09 -10.74
N CYS A 175 0.92 -21.31 -11.47
CA CYS A 175 2.20 -21.74 -12.05
C CYS A 175 3.38 -21.67 -11.05
N GLY A 176 3.13 -21.41 -9.77
CA GLY A 176 4.13 -21.32 -8.71
C GLY A 176 4.99 -20.05 -8.76
N VAL A 177 4.53 -19.00 -9.43
CA VAL A 177 5.23 -17.71 -9.51
C VAL A 177 4.92 -16.88 -8.26
N LEU A 178 5.94 -16.31 -7.62
CA LEU A 178 5.77 -15.24 -6.65
C LEU A 178 5.47 -13.95 -7.42
N VAL A 179 4.39 -13.25 -7.07
CA VAL A 179 3.95 -12.06 -7.79
C VAL A 179 4.14 -10.81 -6.94
N ILE A 180 4.74 -9.78 -7.52
CA ILE A 180 4.83 -8.42 -6.96
C ILE A 180 3.90 -7.56 -7.81
N CYS A 181 2.88 -6.96 -7.20
CA CYS A 181 1.84 -6.21 -7.92
C CYS A 181 1.13 -5.19 -7.03
N ALA A 182 0.23 -4.40 -7.59
CA ALA A 182 -0.56 -3.39 -6.91
C ALA A 182 0.26 -2.39 -6.07
N GLY A 183 1.46 -2.07 -6.55
CA GLY A 183 2.36 -1.13 -5.88
C GLY A 183 1.76 0.27 -5.77
N GLY A 184 1.87 0.89 -4.58
CA GLY A 184 1.28 2.20 -4.33
C GLY A 184 -0.25 2.23 -4.32
N GLY A 185 -0.89 1.07 -4.41
CA GLY A 185 -2.34 0.90 -4.56
C GLY A 185 -2.77 0.63 -6.00
N GLY A 186 -1.81 0.39 -6.92
CA GLY A 186 -2.03 0.20 -8.36
C GLY A 186 -2.20 1.52 -9.13
N VAL A 187 -2.10 1.44 -10.44
CA VAL A 187 -2.37 2.57 -11.35
C VAL A 187 -3.89 2.81 -11.37
N PRO A 188 -4.36 3.98 -10.90
CA PRO A 188 -5.81 4.23 -10.81
C PRO A 188 -6.42 4.46 -12.19
N VAL A 189 -7.48 3.70 -12.48
CA VAL A 189 -8.23 3.81 -13.74
C VAL A 189 -9.73 3.76 -13.49
N THR A 190 -10.48 4.43 -14.36
CA THR A 190 -11.92 4.22 -14.50
C THR A 190 -12.19 3.42 -15.76
N ALA A 191 -13.24 2.60 -15.75
CA ALA A 191 -13.72 1.91 -16.95
C ALA A 191 -14.97 2.62 -17.49
N ASP A 192 -15.01 2.84 -18.79
CA ASP A 192 -16.20 3.29 -19.48
C ASP A 192 -17.28 2.21 -19.44
N HIS A 193 -18.49 2.58 -19.08
CA HIS A 193 -19.59 1.63 -18.85
C HIS A 193 -19.98 0.84 -20.12
N ASP A 194 -19.92 1.48 -21.29
CA ASP A 194 -20.43 0.90 -22.52
C ASP A 194 -19.38 0.12 -23.31
N THR A 195 -18.14 0.61 -23.27
CA THR A 195 -17.03 0.05 -24.05
C THR A 195 -16.04 -0.76 -23.23
N GLY A 196 -16.01 -0.58 -21.90
CA GLY A 196 -14.99 -1.13 -21.01
C GLY A 196 -13.62 -0.46 -21.16
N ALA A 197 -13.50 0.63 -21.93
CA ALA A 197 -12.23 1.32 -22.14
C ALA A 197 -11.70 1.92 -20.85
N LEU A 198 -10.42 1.68 -20.56
CA LEU A 198 -9.75 2.18 -19.37
C LEU A 198 -9.21 3.59 -19.59
N THR A 199 -9.42 4.45 -18.60
CA THR A 199 -8.86 5.81 -18.58
C THR A 199 -8.16 6.05 -17.25
N GLY A 200 -6.89 6.47 -17.30
CA GLY A 200 -6.12 6.85 -16.11
C GLY A 200 -6.74 8.06 -15.41
N VAL A 201 -6.69 8.08 -14.09
CA VAL A 201 -7.22 9.19 -13.28
C VAL A 201 -6.18 9.70 -12.29
N GLU A 202 -6.15 11.04 -12.08
CA GLU A 202 -5.15 11.69 -11.23
C GLU A 202 -5.56 11.65 -9.75
N VAL A 203 -5.45 10.47 -9.16
CA VAL A 203 -5.77 10.16 -7.76
C VAL A 203 -4.69 9.25 -7.16
N VAL A 204 -4.78 8.96 -5.87
CA VAL A 204 -3.94 7.95 -5.21
C VAL A 204 -4.83 7.00 -4.44
N VAL A 205 -4.90 5.76 -4.86
CA VAL A 205 -5.65 4.72 -4.14
C VAL A 205 -4.89 4.31 -2.88
N ASP A 206 -5.60 3.99 -1.81
CA ASP A 206 -4.97 3.53 -0.58
C ASP A 206 -4.47 2.08 -0.75
N LYS A 207 -3.15 1.88 -0.59
CA LYS A 207 -2.50 0.57 -0.80
C LYS A 207 -2.97 -0.53 0.15
N ASP A 208 -3.33 -0.16 1.39
CA ASP A 208 -3.78 -1.16 2.37
C ASP A 208 -5.18 -1.66 2.00
N LEU A 209 -6.05 -0.75 1.51
CA LEU A 209 -7.37 -1.12 0.97
C LEU A 209 -7.25 -1.92 -0.33
N THR A 210 -6.30 -1.57 -1.21
CA THR A 210 -6.04 -2.35 -2.43
C THR A 210 -5.50 -3.74 -2.08
N ALA A 211 -4.62 -3.84 -1.08
CA ALA A 211 -4.11 -5.14 -0.61
C ALA A 211 -5.23 -6.04 -0.07
N ALA A 212 -6.19 -5.47 0.67
CA ALA A 212 -7.35 -6.21 1.16
C ALA A 212 -8.24 -6.70 0.00
N LEU A 213 -8.51 -5.83 -0.99
CA LEU A 213 -9.26 -6.21 -2.19
C LEU A 213 -8.54 -7.29 -2.99
N LEU A 214 -7.23 -7.15 -3.21
CA LEU A 214 -6.41 -8.15 -3.90
C LEU A 214 -6.46 -9.50 -3.16
N ALA A 215 -6.35 -9.49 -1.83
CA ALA A 215 -6.44 -10.69 -1.02
C ALA A 215 -7.84 -11.35 -1.12
N GLU A 216 -8.90 -10.56 -1.14
CA GLU A 216 -10.28 -11.03 -1.36
C GLU A 216 -10.43 -11.67 -2.75
N GLU A 217 -10.06 -10.97 -3.83
CA GLU A 217 -10.19 -11.43 -5.21
C GLU A 217 -9.35 -12.68 -5.49
N LEU A 218 -8.17 -12.77 -4.91
CA LEU A 218 -7.28 -13.94 -5.02
C LEU A 218 -7.66 -15.08 -4.07
N LYS A 219 -8.69 -14.92 -3.23
CA LYS A 219 -9.10 -15.90 -2.21
C LYS A 219 -7.91 -16.29 -1.30
N ALA A 220 -7.19 -15.30 -0.83
CA ALA A 220 -6.07 -15.50 0.08
C ALA A 220 -6.57 -16.04 1.44
N ASP A 221 -5.74 -16.88 2.06
CA ASP A 221 -6.00 -17.38 3.41
C ASP A 221 -5.61 -16.34 4.48
N PHE A 222 -4.64 -15.47 4.12
CA PHE A 222 -4.03 -14.55 5.07
C PHE A 222 -3.65 -13.22 4.41
N LEU A 223 -4.01 -12.10 5.08
CA LEU A 223 -3.54 -10.76 4.75
C LEU A 223 -2.53 -10.28 5.80
N LEU A 224 -1.26 -10.13 5.41
CA LEU A 224 -0.19 -9.66 6.28
C LEU A 224 0.17 -8.21 5.97
N ILE A 225 -0.14 -7.29 6.88
CA ILE A 225 0.18 -5.86 6.74
C ILE A 225 1.41 -5.54 7.57
N LEU A 226 2.55 -5.27 6.89
CA LEU A 226 3.84 -5.00 7.52
C LEU A 226 4.08 -3.49 7.63
N THR A 227 4.49 -3.06 8.80
CA THR A 227 4.70 -1.66 9.17
C THR A 227 5.95 -1.49 10.04
N ASP A 228 6.16 -0.32 10.63
CA ASP A 228 7.31 0.04 11.48
C ASP A 228 7.08 -0.17 12.98
N VAL A 229 5.88 -0.62 13.37
CA VAL A 229 5.55 -0.92 14.78
C VAL A 229 5.21 -2.40 14.94
N PRO A 230 5.55 -3.00 16.11
CA PRO A 230 5.32 -4.43 16.32
C PRO A 230 3.84 -4.81 16.41
N ASN A 231 2.97 -3.92 16.88
CA ASN A 231 1.56 -4.18 17.09
C ASN A 231 0.71 -2.95 16.76
N VAL A 232 -0.59 -3.14 16.65
CA VAL A 232 -1.57 -2.06 16.86
C VAL A 232 -1.60 -1.75 18.36
N TYR A 233 -1.71 -0.48 18.73
CA TYR A 233 -1.73 -0.05 20.13
C TYR A 233 -3.01 0.70 20.45
N ALA A 234 -3.70 0.28 21.49
CA ALA A 234 -4.70 1.12 22.14
C ALA A 234 -3.99 2.26 22.88
N GLY A 235 -4.54 3.47 22.84
CA GLY A 235 -3.96 4.64 23.51
C GLY A 235 -2.55 5.02 23.01
N TYR A 236 -2.26 4.84 21.72
CA TYR A 236 -0.93 5.11 21.16
C TYR A 236 -0.43 6.51 21.48
N GLY A 237 0.82 6.59 22.01
CA GLY A 237 1.46 7.85 22.39
C GLY A 237 1.00 8.42 23.75
N THR A 238 0.20 7.69 24.51
CA THR A 238 -0.19 8.05 25.89
C THR A 238 0.51 7.16 26.92
N SER A 239 0.38 7.51 28.22
CA SER A 239 0.87 6.67 29.34
C SER A 239 0.16 5.31 29.42
N ASP A 240 -1.02 5.20 28.85
CA ASP A 240 -1.88 4.02 28.93
C ASP A 240 -1.79 3.15 27.65
N GLN A 241 -0.75 3.36 26.86
CA GLN A 241 -0.50 2.63 25.63
C GLN A 241 -0.35 1.12 25.91
N GLN A 242 -1.20 0.32 25.27
CA GLN A 242 -1.22 -1.14 25.41
C GLN A 242 -1.18 -1.80 24.01
N PRO A 243 -0.36 -2.84 23.80
CA PRO A 243 -0.40 -3.60 22.55
C PRO A 243 -1.70 -4.39 22.44
N VAL A 244 -2.32 -4.33 21.28
CA VAL A 244 -3.44 -5.20 20.92
C VAL A 244 -2.86 -6.45 20.29
N LEU A 245 -3.00 -7.60 20.94
CA LEU A 245 -2.42 -8.86 20.42
C LEU A 245 -3.39 -9.61 19.51
N ASP A 246 -4.69 -9.53 19.84
CA ASP A 246 -5.78 -10.19 19.13
C ASP A 246 -6.99 -9.26 19.10
N ALA A 247 -7.69 -9.18 17.97
CA ALA A 247 -8.84 -8.32 17.81
C ALA A 247 -9.83 -8.89 16.77
N THR A 248 -11.10 -8.58 16.95
CA THR A 248 -12.10 -8.69 15.89
C THR A 248 -12.16 -7.40 15.06
N PRO A 249 -12.77 -7.41 13.87
CA PRO A 249 -13.04 -6.18 13.11
C PRO A 249 -13.74 -5.09 13.92
N ASP A 250 -14.71 -5.48 14.75
CA ASP A 250 -15.46 -4.56 15.62
C ASP A 250 -14.58 -3.96 16.71
N ASP A 251 -13.66 -4.72 17.29
CA ASP A 251 -12.70 -4.21 18.28
C ASP A 251 -11.81 -3.13 17.66
N LEU A 252 -11.30 -3.38 16.44
CA LEU A 252 -10.47 -2.41 15.74
C LEU A 252 -11.24 -1.12 15.39
N ARG A 253 -12.49 -1.21 14.94
CA ARG A 253 -13.30 0.01 14.66
C ARG A 253 -13.60 0.80 15.92
N ARG A 254 -13.88 0.13 17.05
CA ARG A 254 -14.05 0.82 18.33
C ARG A 254 -12.79 1.52 18.83
N GLY A 255 -11.60 1.04 18.42
CA GLY A 255 -10.31 1.61 18.80
C GLY A 255 -10.05 3.01 18.26
N GLY A 256 -10.73 3.46 17.19
CA GLY A 256 -10.69 4.83 16.69
C GLY A 256 -9.30 5.28 16.24
N PHE A 257 -8.63 4.50 15.39
CA PHE A 257 -7.24 4.76 14.97
C PHE A 257 -7.12 5.96 14.01
N PRO A 258 -5.99 6.72 14.06
CA PRO A 258 -5.81 7.93 13.26
C PRO A 258 -5.83 7.65 11.75
N ASP A 259 -6.53 8.49 10.99
CA ASP A 259 -6.50 8.52 9.53
C ASP A 259 -5.07 8.80 9.02
N GLY A 260 -4.68 8.13 7.95
CA GLY A 260 -3.38 8.32 7.29
C GLY A 260 -2.20 7.60 7.96
N SER A 261 -2.44 6.79 9.00
CA SER A 261 -1.42 5.92 9.60
C SER A 261 -1.95 4.51 9.88
N MET A 262 -2.41 4.24 11.10
CA MET A 262 -2.94 2.92 11.49
C MET A 262 -4.38 2.70 11.01
N GLY A 263 -5.22 3.73 10.88
CA GLY A 263 -6.62 3.63 10.47
C GLY A 263 -6.83 2.86 9.17
N PRO A 264 -6.17 3.20 8.05
CA PRO A 264 -6.28 2.43 6.80
C PRO A 264 -5.89 0.96 6.95
N LYS A 265 -4.87 0.65 7.76
CA LYS A 265 -4.41 -0.73 7.99
C LYS A 265 -5.42 -1.57 8.75
N THR A 266 -5.96 -1.00 9.84
CA THR A 266 -7.00 -1.66 10.63
C THR A 266 -8.29 -1.84 9.85
N GLU A 267 -8.68 -0.86 9.03
CA GLU A 267 -9.84 -0.96 8.15
C GLU A 267 -9.62 -2.02 7.05
N ALA A 268 -8.45 -2.06 6.43
CA ALA A 268 -8.10 -3.07 5.42
C ALA A 268 -8.15 -4.49 6.00
N ALA A 269 -7.53 -4.70 7.16
CA ALA A 269 -7.56 -5.97 7.87
C ALA A 269 -9.01 -6.38 8.23
N SER A 270 -9.80 -5.43 8.75
CA SER A 270 -11.20 -5.67 9.12
C SER A 270 -12.04 -6.07 7.92
N ARG A 271 -11.94 -5.33 6.78
CA ARG A 271 -12.69 -5.66 5.55
C ARG A 271 -12.34 -7.04 5.01
N PHE A 272 -11.05 -7.37 4.96
CA PHE A 272 -10.63 -8.69 4.49
C PHE A 272 -11.23 -9.80 5.35
N VAL A 273 -11.10 -9.70 6.67
CA VAL A 273 -11.62 -10.72 7.60
C VAL A 273 -13.13 -10.87 7.48
N GLU A 274 -13.88 -9.77 7.43
CA GLU A 274 -15.35 -9.79 7.31
C GLU A 274 -15.84 -10.40 6.00
N ARG A 275 -15.16 -10.11 4.90
CA ARG A 275 -15.60 -10.54 3.57
C ARG A 275 -15.20 -11.96 3.22
N THR A 276 -14.09 -12.43 3.79
CA THR A 276 -13.53 -13.74 3.42
C THR A 276 -13.63 -14.78 4.52
N GLY A 277 -13.74 -14.38 5.78
CA GLY A 277 -13.55 -15.26 6.94
C GLY A 277 -12.08 -15.67 7.15
N GLY A 278 -11.16 -15.15 6.35
CA GLY A 278 -9.72 -15.37 6.50
C GLY A 278 -9.12 -14.68 7.71
N LEU A 279 -7.80 -14.79 7.88
CA LEU A 279 -7.07 -14.15 8.97
C LEU A 279 -6.26 -12.97 8.43
N ALA A 280 -6.19 -11.89 9.19
CA ALA A 280 -5.26 -10.81 8.89
C ALA A 280 -4.33 -10.55 10.08
N ALA A 281 -3.16 -9.97 9.83
CA ALA A 281 -2.31 -9.50 10.90
C ALA A 281 -1.59 -8.20 10.52
N ILE A 282 -1.31 -7.39 11.55
CA ILE A 282 -0.57 -6.12 11.43
C ILE A 282 0.63 -6.19 12.37
N GLY A 283 1.84 -5.90 11.85
CA GLY A 283 3.03 -5.89 12.70
C GLY A 283 4.32 -5.49 11.99
N ALA A 284 5.44 -5.65 12.68
CA ALA A 284 6.73 -5.19 12.21
C ALA A 284 7.28 -6.08 11.08
N LEU A 285 7.95 -5.45 10.09
CA LEU A 285 8.58 -6.14 8.97
C LEU A 285 9.50 -7.28 9.42
N ASP A 286 10.37 -7.00 10.38
CA ASP A 286 11.40 -7.95 10.83
C ASP A 286 10.81 -9.17 11.58
N ALA A 287 9.52 -9.12 11.93
CA ALA A 287 8.79 -10.20 12.58
C ALA A 287 7.80 -10.92 11.64
N ALA A 288 7.87 -10.72 10.32
CA ALA A 288 6.90 -11.24 9.36
C ALA A 288 6.65 -12.75 9.50
N TYR A 289 7.72 -13.55 9.64
CA TYR A 289 7.63 -14.99 9.85
C TYR A 289 6.92 -15.33 11.17
N GLU A 290 7.29 -14.67 12.27
CA GLU A 290 6.71 -14.88 13.59
C GLU A 290 5.21 -14.49 13.63
N ILE A 291 4.83 -13.45 12.89
CA ILE A 291 3.44 -12.97 12.81
C ILE A 291 2.56 -14.04 12.14
N VAL A 292 2.98 -14.59 11.01
CA VAL A 292 2.20 -15.64 10.31
C VAL A 292 2.05 -16.91 11.16
N HIS A 293 3.00 -17.16 12.05
CA HIS A 293 2.96 -18.28 12.99
C HIS A 293 2.30 -17.95 14.35
N GLY A 294 1.66 -16.77 14.47
CA GLY A 294 0.91 -16.37 15.67
C GLY A 294 1.77 -16.04 16.89
N ARG A 295 3.05 -15.71 16.72
CA ARG A 295 4.00 -15.41 17.80
C ARG A 295 4.31 -13.93 17.96
N SER A 296 3.82 -13.09 17.07
CA SER A 296 4.02 -11.63 17.09
C SER A 296 2.90 -10.91 16.34
N GLY A 297 2.87 -9.59 16.41
CA GLY A 297 1.88 -8.77 15.71
C GLY A 297 0.52 -8.70 16.40
N THR A 298 -0.40 -8.01 15.76
CA THR A 298 -1.82 -8.00 16.10
C THR A 298 -2.55 -8.90 15.13
N LEU A 299 -3.09 -10.01 15.62
CA LEU A 299 -3.94 -10.92 14.85
C LEU A 299 -5.35 -10.33 14.75
N VAL A 300 -5.91 -10.33 13.55
CA VAL A 300 -7.32 -9.97 13.31
C VAL A 300 -8.05 -11.21 12.80
N ARG A 301 -9.10 -11.60 13.48
CA ARG A 301 -9.87 -12.83 13.19
C ARG A 301 -11.37 -12.59 13.20
N PRO A 302 -12.15 -13.46 12.54
CA PRO A 302 -13.61 -13.39 12.62
C PRO A 302 -14.12 -13.45 14.06
N ASP A 303 -15.24 -12.79 14.32
CA ASP A 303 -15.95 -12.98 15.58
C ASP A 303 -16.57 -14.39 15.61
N LEU A 304 -16.08 -15.23 16.53
CA LEU A 304 -16.58 -16.61 16.71
C LEU A 304 -17.84 -16.67 17.57
N SER A 305 -18.36 -15.53 18.04
CA SER A 305 -19.55 -15.48 18.93
C SER A 305 -20.89 -15.59 18.19
N ILE A 306 -20.90 -15.81 16.88
CA ILE A 306 -22.11 -16.05 16.08
C ILE A 306 -22.14 -17.52 15.66
N GLY A 307 -22.54 -18.38 16.57
CA GLY A 307 -22.87 -19.77 16.36
C GLY A 307 -24.17 -20.11 17.05
#